data_9dacea1d54374603cab7d369029660a9
#
_entry.id   9dacea1d54374603cab7d369029660a9
#
_cell.length_a   1.000
_cell.length_b   1.000
_cell.length_c   1.000
_cell.angle_alpha   90.00
_cell.angle_beta   90.00
_cell.angle_gamma   90.00
#
_symmetry.space_group_name_H-M   'P 1'
#
loop_
_entity.id
_entity.type
_entity.pdbx_description
1 polymer ?
#
loop_
_entity_poly.entity_id
_entity_poly.type
_entity_poly.pdbx_seq_one_letter_code
_entity_poly.pdbx_strand_id
1 'polypeptide(L)'
;MAIGGTFKGAIDDQKAIGEVLDSAKPVAVYRHLDAALFGGYLPFLEDCGARGIVDASKMNFDSIAVSGHKFFSLNEPAGVFICRKRVLDCVHGNPVPYLKGVIPTLSCSRSGLDALKLFWRIKSLGSAGLGEQAKHCLKMADLLLEGLRDKGVKAYKNPYSNTVFFDRPPEWVVKKYALACSEYEDFGKLSHIVTMQYFTPELINSVISDIVK
;
A
#
# COMPACT_ATOMS: atom_id res chain seq x y z
N MET A 1 -3.43 0.73 12.23
CA MET A 1 -3.36 -0.63 11.62
C MET A 1 -2.70 -0.49 10.26
N ALA A 2 -1.70 -1.31 9.99
CA ALA A 2 -1.00 -1.32 8.71
C ALA A 2 -1.74 -2.22 7.70
N ILE A 3 -2.06 -1.67 6.55
CA ILE A 3 -2.65 -2.38 5.41
C ILE A 3 -1.61 -2.38 4.29
N GLY A 4 -0.71 -3.35 4.35
CA GLY A 4 0.45 -3.43 3.48
C GLY A 4 1.71 -2.81 4.10
N GLY A 5 2.24 -3.43 5.15
CA GLY A 5 3.50 -3.00 5.78
C GLY A 5 4.65 -2.92 4.79
N THR A 6 5.50 -1.90 4.92
CA THR A 6 6.47 -1.46 3.89
C THR A 6 7.40 -2.56 3.39
N PHE A 7 7.92 -3.43 4.26
CA PHE A 7 8.92 -4.42 3.85
C PHE A 7 8.31 -5.75 3.40
N LYS A 8 7.34 -6.28 4.16
CA LYS A 8 6.77 -7.61 3.91
C LYS A 8 5.38 -7.56 3.26
N GLY A 9 4.77 -6.39 3.11
CA GLY A 9 3.41 -6.24 2.58
C GLY A 9 2.36 -6.96 3.44
N ALA A 10 2.57 -7.03 4.76
CA ALA A 10 1.64 -7.67 5.68
C ALA A 10 0.42 -6.77 5.93
N ILE A 11 -0.72 -7.39 6.19
CA ILE A 11 -1.97 -6.74 6.55
C ILE A 11 -2.31 -7.12 7.98
N ASP A 12 -2.50 -6.13 8.85
CA ASP A 12 -2.93 -6.35 10.22
C ASP A 12 -4.31 -6.99 10.27
N ASP A 13 -4.49 -7.96 11.15
CA ASP A 13 -5.80 -8.58 11.39
C ASP A 13 -6.70 -7.61 12.18
N GLN A 14 -7.52 -6.88 11.44
CA GLN A 14 -8.45 -5.90 12.01
C GLN A 14 -9.46 -6.52 12.97
N LYS A 15 -9.83 -7.78 12.75
CA LYS A 15 -10.78 -8.50 13.61
C LYS A 15 -10.12 -8.84 14.96
N ALA A 16 -8.94 -9.46 14.91
CA ALA A 16 -8.20 -9.81 16.13
C ALA A 16 -7.86 -8.55 16.96
N ILE A 17 -7.43 -7.46 16.31
CA ILE A 17 -7.21 -6.18 16.99
C ILE A 17 -8.52 -5.65 17.60
N GLY A 18 -9.63 -5.76 16.89
CA GLY A 18 -10.96 -5.39 17.41
C GLY A 18 -11.33 -6.16 18.67
N GLU A 19 -11.14 -7.48 18.69
CA GLU A 19 -11.43 -8.34 19.84
C GLU A 19 -10.58 -7.96 21.07
N VAL A 20 -9.30 -7.64 20.86
CA VAL A 20 -8.42 -7.15 21.95
C VAL A 20 -8.91 -5.81 22.50
N LEU A 21 -9.28 -4.87 21.63
CA LEU A 21 -9.81 -3.57 22.04
C LEU A 21 -11.13 -3.69 22.79
N ASP A 22 -12.03 -4.56 22.33
CA ASP A 22 -13.31 -4.79 22.99
C ASP A 22 -13.13 -5.42 24.38
N SER A 23 -12.14 -6.29 24.53
CA SER A 23 -11.75 -6.87 25.81
C SER A 23 -11.13 -5.84 26.78
N ALA A 24 -10.26 -4.98 26.25
CA ALA A 24 -9.56 -3.96 27.03
C ALA A 24 -10.47 -2.78 27.46
N LYS A 25 -11.62 -2.60 26.82
CA LYS A 25 -12.63 -1.56 27.09
C LYS A 25 -12.02 -0.15 27.27
N PRO A 26 -11.23 0.35 26.32
CA PRO A 26 -10.64 1.67 26.43
C PRO A 26 -11.75 2.76 26.41
N VAL A 27 -11.46 3.90 27.03
CA VAL A 27 -12.40 5.04 27.10
C VAL A 27 -12.74 5.57 25.70
N ALA A 28 -11.75 5.58 24.80
CA ALA A 28 -11.93 5.97 23.41
C ALA A 28 -10.96 5.21 22.51
N VAL A 29 -11.39 4.95 21.28
CA VAL A 29 -10.56 4.30 20.24
C VAL A 29 -10.68 5.10 18.95
N TYR A 30 -9.54 5.38 18.34
CA TYR A 30 -9.45 5.91 17.00
C TYR A 30 -8.72 4.87 16.12
N ARG A 31 -9.42 4.36 15.12
CA ARG A 31 -8.89 3.32 14.21
C ARG A 31 -8.50 3.96 12.90
N HIS A 32 -7.20 4.06 12.66
CA HIS A 32 -6.64 4.54 11.40
C HIS A 32 -6.04 3.39 10.59
N LEU A 33 -6.33 3.35 9.28
CA LEU A 33 -5.67 2.45 8.34
C LEU A 33 -4.56 3.21 7.61
N ASP A 34 -3.32 2.83 7.84
CA ASP A 34 -2.23 3.17 6.93
C ASP A 34 -2.25 2.16 5.79
N ALA A 35 -2.84 2.57 4.68
CA ALA A 35 -3.00 1.77 3.47
C ALA A 35 -2.29 2.44 2.28
N ALA A 36 -1.12 3.02 2.53
CA ALA A 36 -0.42 3.88 1.60
C ALA A 36 -0.28 3.31 0.17
N LEU A 37 0.04 2.02 0.03
CA LEU A 37 0.09 1.33 -1.26
C LEU A 37 -1.20 0.54 -1.52
N PHE A 38 -1.61 -0.28 -0.57
CA PHE A 38 -2.68 -1.27 -0.75
C PHE A 38 -4.06 -0.62 -0.87
N GLY A 39 -4.30 0.50 -0.20
CA GLY A 39 -5.53 1.28 -0.38
C GLY A 39 -5.73 1.80 -1.80
N GLY A 40 -4.65 1.87 -2.59
CA GLY A 40 -4.72 2.23 -4.00
C GLY A 40 -5.24 1.13 -4.91
N TYR A 41 -5.07 -0.16 -4.58
CA TYR A 41 -5.45 -1.25 -5.47
C TYR A 41 -6.45 -2.26 -4.89
N LEU A 42 -6.46 -2.52 -3.57
CA LEU A 42 -7.40 -3.47 -2.97
C LEU A 42 -8.88 -3.20 -3.33
N PRO A 43 -9.33 -1.93 -3.39
CA PRO A 43 -10.73 -1.64 -3.75
C PRO A 43 -11.12 -2.09 -5.16
N PHE A 44 -10.14 -2.30 -6.04
CA PHE A 44 -10.38 -2.62 -7.45
C PHE A 44 -10.20 -4.10 -7.77
N LEU A 45 -9.79 -4.93 -6.81
CA LEU A 45 -9.74 -6.38 -6.99
C LEU A 45 -11.16 -6.97 -7.01
N GLU A 46 -11.35 -8.05 -7.75
CA GLU A 46 -12.65 -8.75 -7.79
C GLU A 46 -12.93 -9.54 -6.50
N ASP A 47 -11.88 -9.94 -5.80
CA ASP A 47 -11.97 -10.67 -4.54
C ASP A 47 -12.66 -9.84 -3.46
N CYS A 48 -13.78 -10.34 -2.96
CA CYS A 48 -14.58 -9.67 -1.92
C CYS A 48 -13.84 -9.56 -0.59
N GLY A 49 -12.94 -10.50 -0.27
CA GLY A 49 -12.10 -10.46 0.92
C GLY A 49 -11.11 -9.33 0.85
N ALA A 50 -10.39 -9.20 -0.27
CA ALA A 50 -9.45 -8.11 -0.51
C ALA A 50 -10.13 -6.73 -0.42
N ARG A 51 -11.25 -6.55 -1.09
CA ARG A 51 -12.03 -5.30 -1.03
C ARG A 51 -12.55 -5.00 0.37
N GLY A 52 -12.98 -6.04 1.09
CA GLY A 52 -13.50 -5.93 2.44
C GLY A 52 -12.54 -5.33 3.46
N ILE A 53 -11.22 -5.45 3.22
CA ILE A 53 -10.17 -4.90 4.11
C ILE A 53 -10.24 -3.38 4.20
N VAL A 54 -10.59 -2.70 3.10
CA VAL A 54 -10.63 -1.24 2.98
C VAL A 54 -12.03 -0.71 2.64
N ASP A 55 -13.06 -1.53 2.80
CA ASP A 55 -14.44 -1.18 2.48
C ASP A 55 -14.99 -0.16 3.48
N ALA A 56 -15.15 1.06 3.02
CA ALA A 56 -15.69 2.15 3.81
C ALA A 56 -17.13 1.91 4.28
N SER A 57 -17.92 1.08 3.61
CA SER A 57 -19.30 0.77 4.00
C SER A 57 -19.38 -0.14 5.22
N LYS A 58 -18.41 -1.03 5.38
CA LYS A 58 -18.27 -1.95 6.53
C LYS A 58 -17.57 -1.30 7.72
N MET A 59 -16.90 -0.25 7.52
CA MET A 59 -16.10 0.65 8.37
C MET A 59 -15.80 0.16 9.79
N ASN A 60 -14.82 -0.69 9.91
CA ASN A 60 -14.17 -0.99 11.18
C ASN A 60 -13.09 0.05 11.55
N PHE A 61 -13.04 1.17 10.81
CA PHE A 61 -12.03 2.21 10.97
C PHE A 61 -12.65 3.60 10.88
N ASP A 62 -11.98 4.59 11.43
CA ASP A 62 -12.37 5.99 11.45
C ASP A 62 -11.77 6.78 10.29
N SER A 63 -10.60 6.38 9.83
CA SER A 63 -9.92 6.99 8.70
C SER A 63 -8.97 6.03 7.99
N ILE A 64 -8.63 6.38 6.75
CA ILE A 64 -7.66 5.67 5.91
C ILE A 64 -6.77 6.68 5.18
N ALA A 65 -5.49 6.40 5.09
CA ALA A 65 -4.53 7.14 4.29
C ALA A 65 -4.02 6.31 3.11
N VAL A 66 -3.99 6.92 1.92
CA VAL A 66 -3.51 6.30 0.67
C VAL A 66 -2.54 7.24 -0.03
N SER A 67 -1.43 6.71 -0.56
CA SER A 67 -0.43 7.50 -1.29
C SER A 67 -0.74 7.51 -2.79
N GLY A 68 -0.96 8.69 -3.35
CA GLY A 68 -1.21 8.88 -4.78
C GLY A 68 0.02 8.58 -5.66
N HIS A 69 1.22 8.79 -5.13
CA HIS A 69 2.48 8.54 -5.83
C HIS A 69 2.92 7.05 -5.82
N LYS A 70 2.16 6.15 -5.18
CA LYS A 70 2.39 4.71 -5.21
C LYS A 70 1.58 4.07 -6.34
N PHE A 71 0.50 3.38 -6.05
CA PHE A 71 -0.28 2.67 -7.08
C PHE A 71 -0.88 3.59 -8.15
N PHE A 72 -1.34 4.78 -7.78
CA PHE A 72 -1.88 5.72 -8.78
C PHE A 72 -0.80 6.39 -9.63
N SER A 73 0.48 6.17 -9.35
CA SER A 73 1.64 6.61 -10.14
C SER A 73 1.69 8.11 -10.40
N LEU A 74 1.29 8.92 -9.41
CA LEU A 74 1.51 10.37 -9.48
C LEU A 74 3.02 10.67 -9.36
N ASN A 75 3.48 11.70 -10.06
CA ASN A 75 4.90 12.02 -10.13
C ASN A 75 5.43 12.69 -8.85
N GLU A 76 4.54 13.34 -8.08
CA GLU A 76 4.88 14.04 -6.85
C GLU A 76 4.27 13.32 -5.64
N PRO A 77 4.86 13.49 -4.44
CA PRO A 77 4.27 13.00 -3.22
C PRO A 77 2.86 13.58 -3.01
N ALA A 78 1.86 12.74 -3.07
CA ALA A 78 0.47 13.11 -2.84
C ALA A 78 -0.17 12.12 -1.87
N GLY A 79 -0.94 12.64 -0.92
CA GLY A 79 -1.69 11.86 0.06
C GLY A 79 -3.19 12.05 -0.09
N VAL A 80 -3.92 10.95 -0.02
CA VAL A 80 -5.38 10.95 0.08
C VAL A 80 -5.73 10.52 1.50
N PHE A 81 -6.47 11.36 2.21
CA PHE A 81 -6.99 11.05 3.53
C PHE A 81 -8.51 11.03 3.47
N ILE A 82 -9.10 9.91 3.85
CA ILE A 82 -10.55 9.73 3.90
C ILE A 82 -10.92 9.39 5.34
N CYS A 83 -11.91 10.09 5.89
CA CYS A 83 -12.36 9.83 7.25
C CYS A 83 -13.88 9.94 7.36
N ARG A 84 -14.43 9.43 8.47
CA ARG A 84 -15.82 9.67 8.82
C ARG A 84 -16.04 11.16 9.09
N LYS A 85 -17.20 11.68 8.70
CA LYS A 85 -17.56 13.09 8.92
C LYS A 85 -17.35 13.52 10.37
N ARG A 86 -17.76 12.69 11.34
CA ARG A 86 -17.58 12.98 12.78
C ARG A 86 -16.12 13.25 13.16
N VAL A 87 -15.16 12.62 12.48
CA VAL A 87 -13.72 12.85 12.74
C VAL A 87 -13.33 14.23 12.22
N LEU A 88 -13.80 14.58 11.03
CA LEU A 88 -13.55 15.90 10.45
C LEU A 88 -14.19 17.01 11.31
N ASP A 89 -15.38 16.78 11.84
CA ASP A 89 -16.09 17.73 12.69
C ASP A 89 -15.36 18.00 14.01
N CYS A 90 -14.50 17.08 14.46
CA CYS A 90 -13.65 17.27 15.66
C CYS A 90 -12.35 18.05 15.35
N VAL A 91 -12.00 18.24 14.09
CA VAL A 91 -10.80 19.00 13.71
C VAL A 91 -11.16 20.48 13.63
N HIS A 92 -10.84 21.23 14.68
CA HIS A 92 -11.06 22.67 14.72
C HIS A 92 -9.88 23.38 14.04
N GLY A 93 -10.10 23.87 12.85
CA GLY A 93 -9.13 24.77 12.18
C GLY A 93 -9.40 26.22 12.56
N ASN A 94 -8.36 27.04 12.53
CA ASN A 94 -8.54 28.49 12.67
C ASN A 94 -9.06 29.09 11.34
N PRO A 95 -10.03 30.02 11.41
CA PRO A 95 -10.45 30.73 10.21
C PRO A 95 -9.30 31.58 9.67
N VAL A 96 -9.03 31.45 8.38
CA VAL A 96 -8.03 32.27 7.69
C VAL A 96 -8.75 33.35 6.90
N PRO A 97 -8.68 34.64 7.32
CA PRO A 97 -9.55 35.70 6.77
C PRO A 97 -9.48 35.84 5.24
N TYR A 98 -8.29 35.77 4.66
CA TYR A 98 -8.11 35.94 3.21
C TYR A 98 -8.55 34.70 2.39
N LEU A 99 -8.63 33.51 3.01
CA LEU A 99 -9.10 32.28 2.36
C LEU A 99 -10.62 32.09 2.49
N LYS A 100 -11.29 32.95 3.28
CA LYS A 100 -12.74 32.86 3.57
C LYS A 100 -13.19 31.47 3.99
N GLY A 101 -12.34 30.74 4.73
CA GLY A 101 -12.60 29.37 5.16
C GLY A 101 -11.72 28.92 6.30
N VAL A 102 -12.08 27.76 6.86
CA VAL A 102 -11.31 27.07 7.88
C VAL A 102 -10.48 25.98 7.20
N ILE A 103 -9.18 25.95 7.49
CA ILE A 103 -8.27 24.93 6.98
C ILE A 103 -7.91 23.98 8.11
N PRO A 104 -8.45 22.74 8.12
CA PRO A 104 -8.22 21.76 9.16
C PRO A 104 -6.96 20.92 8.93
N THR A 105 -5.91 21.51 8.35
CA THR A 105 -4.67 20.79 8.02
C THR A 105 -3.44 21.54 8.50
N LEU A 106 -2.36 20.79 8.84
CA LEU A 106 -1.10 21.36 9.30
C LEU A 106 -0.38 22.16 8.18
N SER A 107 -0.48 21.72 6.93
CA SER A 107 0.11 22.41 5.79
C SER A 107 -0.87 23.41 5.19
N CYS A 108 -0.44 24.65 4.97
CA CYS A 108 -1.27 25.72 4.42
C CYS A 108 -1.50 25.54 2.92
N SER A 109 -0.40 25.57 2.13
CA SER A 109 -0.47 25.46 0.68
C SER A 109 -0.32 24.01 0.22
N ARG A 110 -1.11 23.62 -0.77
CA ARG A 110 -1.08 22.28 -1.37
C ARG A 110 -1.23 22.39 -2.88
N SER A 111 -0.72 21.36 -3.59
CA SER A 111 -0.82 21.27 -5.03
C SER A 111 -2.25 20.91 -5.46
N GLY A 112 -2.95 21.83 -6.12
CA GLY A 112 -4.21 21.52 -6.82
C GLY A 112 -3.98 20.63 -8.04
N LEU A 113 -2.77 20.67 -8.61
CA LEU A 113 -2.40 19.83 -9.75
C LEU A 113 -2.40 18.33 -9.40
N ASP A 114 -1.98 17.97 -8.18
CA ASP A 114 -1.98 16.56 -7.75
C ASP A 114 -3.39 16.02 -7.62
N ALA A 115 -4.32 16.83 -7.12
CA ALA A 115 -5.74 16.46 -7.09
C ALA A 115 -6.30 16.27 -8.50
N LEU A 116 -5.94 17.13 -9.45
CA LEU A 116 -6.34 17.03 -10.85
C LEU A 116 -5.74 15.79 -11.53
N LYS A 117 -4.44 15.50 -11.31
CA LYS A 117 -3.78 14.29 -11.83
C LYS A 117 -4.44 13.03 -11.30
N LEU A 118 -4.74 12.97 -10.00
CA LEU A 118 -5.45 11.83 -9.39
C LEU A 118 -6.85 11.64 -9.99
N PHE A 119 -7.60 12.73 -10.09
CA PHE A 119 -8.92 12.72 -10.74
C PHE A 119 -8.82 12.20 -12.18
N TRP A 120 -7.91 12.73 -12.97
CA TRP A 120 -7.67 12.29 -14.34
C TRP A 120 -7.31 10.81 -14.42
N ARG A 121 -6.41 10.34 -13.57
CA ARG A 121 -5.99 8.93 -13.50
C ARG A 121 -7.17 8.00 -13.24
N ILE A 122 -7.98 8.33 -12.23
CA ILE A 122 -9.17 7.54 -11.86
C ILE A 122 -10.22 7.59 -12.99
N LYS A 123 -10.48 8.76 -13.55
CA LYS A 123 -11.48 8.92 -14.63
C LYS A 123 -11.08 8.24 -15.93
N SER A 124 -9.79 8.30 -16.30
CA SER A 124 -9.30 7.70 -17.54
C SER A 124 -9.30 6.18 -17.51
N LEU A 125 -8.97 5.57 -16.38
CA LEU A 125 -8.89 4.12 -16.24
C LEU A 125 -10.21 3.49 -15.79
N GLY A 126 -10.96 4.21 -14.97
CA GLY A 126 -12.13 3.66 -14.29
C GLY A 126 -11.78 2.50 -13.36
N SER A 127 -12.79 1.91 -12.74
CA SER A 127 -12.59 0.75 -11.85
C SER A 127 -12.03 -0.46 -12.60
N ALA A 128 -12.44 -0.67 -13.85
CA ALA A 128 -11.96 -1.81 -14.66
C ALA A 128 -10.46 -1.68 -14.97
N GLY A 129 -10.00 -0.54 -15.47
CA GLY A 129 -8.59 -0.34 -15.80
C GLY A 129 -7.68 -0.36 -14.56
N LEU A 130 -8.14 0.19 -13.42
CA LEU A 130 -7.43 0.10 -12.16
C LEU A 130 -7.38 -1.35 -11.64
N GLY A 131 -8.48 -2.11 -11.82
CA GLY A 131 -8.53 -3.52 -11.50
C GLY A 131 -7.56 -4.36 -12.32
N GLU A 132 -7.48 -4.13 -13.63
CA GLU A 132 -6.50 -4.82 -14.49
C GLU A 132 -5.06 -4.50 -14.10
N GLN A 133 -4.76 -3.25 -13.75
CA GLN A 133 -3.44 -2.88 -13.24
C GLN A 133 -3.12 -3.57 -11.91
N ALA A 134 -4.10 -3.66 -11.00
CA ALA A 134 -3.95 -4.37 -9.74
C ALA A 134 -3.67 -5.87 -9.95
N LYS A 135 -4.46 -6.52 -10.81
CA LYS A 135 -4.25 -7.93 -11.19
C LYS A 135 -2.87 -8.15 -11.81
N HIS A 136 -2.44 -7.24 -12.69
CA HIS A 136 -1.11 -7.30 -13.28
C HIS A 136 -0.01 -7.25 -12.22
N CYS A 137 -0.06 -6.31 -11.28
CA CYS A 137 0.92 -6.21 -10.20
C CYS A 137 0.99 -7.49 -9.37
N LEU A 138 -0.17 -8.06 -9.00
CA LEU A 138 -0.23 -9.32 -8.24
C LEU A 138 0.31 -10.50 -9.05
N LYS A 139 -0.03 -10.59 -10.34
CA LYS A 139 0.49 -11.62 -11.24
C LYS A 139 2.01 -11.57 -11.37
N MET A 140 2.59 -10.37 -11.45
CA MET A 140 4.05 -10.22 -11.48
C MET A 140 4.70 -10.62 -10.15
N ALA A 141 4.03 -10.37 -9.02
CA ALA A 141 4.49 -10.85 -7.71
C ALA A 141 4.46 -12.38 -7.63
N ASP A 142 3.40 -13.02 -8.13
CA ASP A 142 3.31 -14.48 -8.14
C ASP A 142 4.40 -15.09 -9.03
N LEU A 143 4.62 -14.55 -10.22
CA LEU A 143 5.68 -14.99 -11.14
C LEU A 143 7.08 -14.87 -10.49
N LEU A 144 7.35 -13.77 -9.79
CA LEU A 144 8.61 -13.59 -9.08
C LEU A 144 8.75 -14.60 -7.94
N LEU A 145 7.71 -14.78 -7.13
CA LEU A 145 7.71 -15.71 -6.01
C LEU A 145 7.99 -17.15 -6.46
N GLU A 146 7.23 -17.62 -7.45
CA GLU A 146 7.35 -18.97 -7.99
C GLU A 146 8.72 -19.17 -8.62
N GLY A 147 9.15 -18.24 -9.48
CA GLY A 147 10.45 -18.35 -10.14
C GLY A 147 11.65 -18.35 -9.18
N LEU A 148 11.60 -17.60 -8.08
CA LEU A 148 12.63 -17.66 -7.04
C LEU A 148 12.61 -19.00 -6.29
N ARG A 149 11.44 -19.51 -5.94
CA ARG A 149 11.26 -20.79 -5.25
C ARG A 149 11.74 -21.96 -6.11
N ASP A 150 11.43 -21.96 -7.39
CA ASP A 150 11.86 -22.98 -8.36
C ASP A 150 13.40 -23.04 -8.49
N LYS A 151 14.08 -21.96 -8.17
CA LYS A 151 15.55 -21.87 -8.11
C LYS A 151 16.15 -22.11 -6.72
N GLY A 152 15.32 -22.52 -5.75
CA GLY A 152 15.77 -22.83 -4.39
C GLY A 152 15.98 -21.61 -3.48
N VAL A 153 15.59 -20.41 -3.91
CA VAL A 153 15.65 -19.21 -3.07
C VAL A 153 14.45 -19.20 -2.11
N LYS A 154 14.70 -19.00 -0.82
CA LYS A 154 13.61 -18.82 0.15
C LYS A 154 12.93 -17.49 -0.14
N ALA A 155 11.70 -17.53 -0.62
CA ALA A 155 10.90 -16.38 -0.96
C ALA A 155 9.46 -16.51 -0.42
N TYR A 156 8.89 -15.37 -0.04
CA TYR A 156 7.62 -15.29 0.64
C TYR A 156 6.80 -14.10 0.11
N LYS A 157 5.48 -14.23 0.22
CA LYS A 157 4.50 -13.19 -0.11
C LYS A 157 3.30 -13.32 0.82
N ASN A 158 2.83 -12.22 1.37
CA ASN A 158 1.59 -12.20 2.15
C ASN A 158 0.35 -12.20 1.22
N PRO A 159 -0.83 -12.63 1.71
CA PRO A 159 -2.07 -12.55 0.96
C PRO A 159 -2.33 -11.14 0.41
N TYR A 160 -2.82 -11.05 -0.81
CA TYR A 160 -3.12 -9.81 -1.54
C TYR A 160 -1.93 -8.85 -1.74
N SER A 161 -0.72 -9.26 -1.40
CA SER A 161 0.47 -8.42 -1.50
C SER A 161 1.09 -8.48 -2.89
N ASN A 162 1.49 -7.34 -3.42
CA ASN A 162 2.39 -7.23 -4.56
C ASN A 162 3.86 -7.09 -4.14
N THR A 163 4.17 -7.37 -2.86
CA THR A 163 5.53 -7.37 -2.32
C THR A 163 6.00 -8.81 -2.11
N VAL A 164 7.10 -9.18 -2.73
CA VAL A 164 7.81 -10.44 -2.52
C VAL A 164 9.06 -10.16 -1.73
N PHE A 165 9.26 -10.84 -0.60
CA PHE A 165 10.47 -10.77 0.20
C PHE A 165 11.18 -12.11 0.22
N PHE A 166 12.50 -12.08 0.19
CA PHE A 166 13.34 -13.25 -0.03
C PHE A 166 14.71 -13.09 0.61
N ASP A 167 15.47 -14.19 0.73
CA ASP A 167 16.82 -14.17 1.23
C ASP A 167 17.66 -13.13 0.47
N ARG A 168 18.46 -12.34 1.22
CA ARG A 168 19.25 -11.27 0.63
C ARG A 168 20.22 -11.82 -0.41
N PRO A 169 20.16 -11.35 -1.66
CA PRO A 169 21.06 -11.80 -2.71
C PRO A 169 22.46 -11.16 -2.57
N PRO A 170 23.43 -11.55 -3.42
CA PRO A 170 24.74 -10.92 -3.44
C PRO A 170 24.70 -9.40 -3.58
N GLU A 171 25.70 -8.72 -3.02
CA GLU A 171 25.73 -7.26 -2.92
C GLU A 171 25.63 -6.55 -4.28
N TRP A 172 26.18 -7.14 -5.33
CA TRP A 172 26.09 -6.57 -6.67
C TRP A 172 24.65 -6.54 -7.21
N VAL A 173 23.83 -7.54 -6.85
CA VAL A 173 22.39 -7.58 -7.20
C VAL A 173 21.64 -6.51 -6.42
N VAL A 174 21.92 -6.40 -5.11
CA VAL A 174 21.34 -5.36 -4.26
C VAL A 174 21.60 -3.99 -4.85
N LYS A 175 22.83 -3.70 -5.29
CA LYS A 175 23.20 -2.43 -5.92
C LYS A 175 22.56 -2.25 -7.29
N LYS A 176 22.57 -3.30 -8.13
CA LYS A 176 22.02 -3.25 -9.49
C LYS A 176 20.54 -2.87 -9.51
N TYR A 177 19.77 -3.43 -8.60
CA TYR A 177 18.31 -3.23 -8.54
C TYR A 177 17.89 -2.27 -7.41
N ALA A 178 18.83 -1.65 -6.70
CA ALA A 178 18.57 -0.78 -5.55
C ALA A 178 17.61 -1.44 -4.53
N LEU A 179 17.87 -2.72 -4.21
CA LEU A 179 17.00 -3.48 -3.33
C LEU A 179 17.07 -2.96 -1.89
N ALA A 180 15.91 -2.78 -1.27
CA ALA A 180 15.83 -2.56 0.16
C ALA A 180 16.17 -3.86 0.90
N CYS A 181 16.97 -3.75 1.95
CA CYS A 181 17.41 -4.87 2.79
C CYS A 181 17.06 -4.62 4.25
N SER A 182 16.72 -5.68 4.95
CA SER A 182 16.48 -5.65 6.40
C SER A 182 16.88 -6.99 7.03
N GLU A 183 17.08 -7.01 8.33
CA GLU A 183 17.40 -8.19 9.10
C GLU A 183 16.31 -8.45 10.14
N TYR A 184 15.89 -9.69 10.25
CA TYR A 184 14.84 -10.15 11.16
C TYR A 184 15.30 -11.37 11.93
N GLU A 185 14.98 -11.46 13.22
CA GLU A 185 15.37 -12.59 14.07
C GLU A 185 14.92 -13.94 13.50
N ASP A 186 13.66 -14.02 13.03
CA ASP A 186 13.05 -15.25 12.54
C ASP A 186 13.43 -15.60 11.07
N PHE A 187 13.87 -14.63 10.29
CA PHE A 187 14.08 -14.78 8.84
C PHE A 187 15.52 -14.52 8.40
N GLY A 188 16.36 -13.93 9.25
CA GLY A 188 17.71 -13.49 8.88
C GLY A 188 17.69 -12.27 7.95
N LYS A 189 18.68 -12.20 7.05
CA LYS A 189 18.84 -11.07 6.12
C LYS A 189 17.95 -11.24 4.91
N LEU A 190 17.05 -10.30 4.69
CA LEU A 190 16.08 -10.30 3.60
C LEU A 190 16.27 -9.09 2.68
N SER A 191 15.85 -9.28 1.46
CA SER A 191 15.53 -8.20 0.51
C SER A 191 14.08 -8.31 0.05
N HIS A 192 13.52 -7.24 -0.52
CA HIS A 192 12.20 -7.30 -1.11
C HIS A 192 12.11 -6.59 -2.47
N ILE A 193 11.11 -6.97 -3.23
CA ILE A 193 10.71 -6.30 -4.47
C ILE A 193 9.20 -6.07 -4.41
N VAL A 194 8.78 -4.84 -4.73
CA VAL A 194 7.38 -4.46 -4.91
C VAL A 194 7.09 -4.41 -6.40
N THR A 195 6.29 -5.34 -6.91
CA THR A 195 5.94 -5.39 -8.32
C THR A 195 4.86 -4.35 -8.64
N MET A 196 5.19 -3.45 -9.54
CA MET A 196 4.33 -2.36 -9.96
C MET A 196 3.94 -2.52 -11.45
N GLN A 197 3.18 -1.59 -11.99
CA GLN A 197 2.59 -1.67 -13.34
C GLN A 197 3.61 -1.81 -14.47
N TYR A 198 4.85 -1.37 -14.25
CA TYR A 198 5.93 -1.43 -15.26
C TYR A 198 6.70 -2.76 -15.27
N PHE A 199 6.43 -3.67 -14.34
CA PHE A 199 7.06 -4.98 -14.37
C PHE A 199 6.53 -5.81 -15.53
N THR A 200 7.45 -6.52 -16.21
CA THR A 200 7.13 -7.47 -17.27
C THR A 200 7.71 -8.84 -16.93
N PRO A 201 7.22 -9.93 -17.55
CA PRO A 201 7.79 -11.26 -17.37
C PRO A 201 9.29 -11.32 -17.68
N GLU A 202 9.74 -10.59 -18.70
CA GLU A 202 11.16 -10.52 -19.10
C GLU A 202 12.01 -9.87 -18.01
N LEU A 203 11.52 -8.78 -17.41
CA LEU A 203 12.20 -8.12 -16.30
C LEU A 203 12.27 -9.06 -15.08
N ILE A 204 11.18 -9.74 -14.74
CA ILE A 204 11.13 -10.72 -13.65
C ILE A 204 12.15 -11.84 -13.87
N ASN A 205 12.20 -12.42 -15.07
CA ASN A 205 13.14 -13.48 -15.42
C ASN A 205 14.60 -13.00 -15.34
N SER A 206 14.87 -11.78 -15.76
CA SER A 206 16.20 -11.17 -15.63
C SER A 206 16.61 -10.99 -14.16
N VAL A 207 15.70 -10.50 -13.32
CA VAL A 207 15.93 -10.34 -11.88
C VAL A 207 16.20 -11.69 -11.22
N ILE A 208 15.37 -12.71 -11.49
CA ILE A 208 15.56 -14.07 -10.95
C ILE A 208 16.92 -14.62 -11.37
N SER A 209 17.26 -14.50 -12.65
CA SER A 209 18.56 -14.99 -13.18
C SER A 209 19.76 -14.35 -12.48
N ASP A 210 19.66 -13.08 -12.09
CA ASP A 210 20.74 -12.40 -11.39
C ASP A 210 20.79 -12.76 -9.91
N ILE A 211 19.65 -12.96 -9.25
CA ILE A 211 19.57 -13.33 -7.84
C ILE A 211 20.19 -14.71 -7.58
N VAL A 212 20.10 -15.64 -8.53
CA VAL A 212 20.57 -17.03 -8.38
C VAL A 212 22.01 -17.28 -8.86
N LYS A 213 22.68 -16.24 -9.41
CA LYS A 213 24.10 -16.28 -9.75
C LYS A 213 24.98 -16.12 -8.51
#